data_07a6415644f634d33c8da8fe3f26755f
#
_entry.id   07a6415644f634d33c8da8fe3f26755f
#
_cell.length_a   1.000
_cell.length_b   1.000
_cell.length_c   1.000
_cell.angle_alpha   90.00
_cell.angle_beta   90.00
_cell.angle_gamma   90.00
#
_symmetry.space_group_name_H-M   'P 1'
#
loop_
_entity.id
_entity.type
_entity.pdbx_description
1 polymer ?
#
loop_
_entity_poly.entity_id
_entity_poly.type
_entity_poly.pdbx_seq_one_letter_code
_entity_poly.pdbx_strand_id
1 'polypeptide(L)'
;MHIAYLPALGMLLALAGCQVAGTPPTEPRFANPLVQQRADPHVTLQPDGWYYFTATVPEYDRIEVRRARSLNDLGKAEANVVWRKHASGEMGAHIWAPELHRIDGKWYLYFSAGRADKVWEIRLYVLENSADNPLEGEWIERGQLRTGWESFALDATTFAHRGQRYLAWTQGAPDGSKGTNIYLARMDGALAIRQPAVLLTRPDLPWEQIGHHVNEAPAVLVKHGRVLLTYSASATDANYALGLVSARDDANLLDPASWTKSPVPVLRSSEENGQYGPGHNSFTTSLDGKTDILVYHARNFREIVGEPLRDPNRHTRAQPITWRADGMPDFGAPVAD
;
A
#
# COMPACT_ATOMS: atom_id res chain seq x y z
N MET A 1 47.63 -62.56 52.75
CA MET A 1 46.31 -62.57 52.11
C MET A 1 46.13 -61.13 51.54
N HIS A 2 46.56 -60.97 50.30
CA HIS A 2 46.52 -59.67 49.58
C HIS A 2 45.46 -59.73 48.54
N ILE A 3 44.43 -58.88 48.67
CA ILE A 3 43.35 -58.74 47.65
C ILE A 3 43.74 -57.53 46.80
N ALA A 4 43.93 -57.80 45.50
CA ALA A 4 44.20 -56.78 44.50
C ALA A 4 42.89 -56.22 43.92
N TYR A 5 42.73 -54.92 43.93
CA TYR A 5 41.64 -54.21 43.25
C TYR A 5 42.06 -53.84 41.79
N LEU A 6 41.26 -54.24 40.82
CA LEU A 6 41.36 -53.77 39.43
C LEU A 6 40.47 -52.52 39.27
N PRO A 7 40.89 -51.48 38.59
CA PRO A 7 40.03 -50.35 38.20
C PRO A 7 39.26 -50.64 36.91
N ALA A 8 37.96 -50.38 36.92
CA ALA A 8 37.12 -50.42 35.76
C ALA A 8 37.29 -49.18 34.89
N LEU A 9 37.65 -49.39 33.64
CA LEU A 9 37.79 -48.34 32.60
C LEU A 9 36.42 -47.99 32.03
N GLY A 10 35.83 -46.86 32.39
CA GLY A 10 34.57 -46.35 31.81
C GLY A 10 34.82 -45.73 30.46
N MET A 11 34.21 -46.28 29.41
CA MET A 11 34.27 -45.76 28.04
C MET A 11 33.15 -44.76 27.84
N LEU A 12 33.48 -43.45 27.78
CA LEU A 12 32.57 -42.39 27.42
C LEU A 12 32.33 -42.42 25.90
N LEU A 13 31.14 -42.78 25.48
CA LEU A 13 30.68 -42.56 24.11
C LEU A 13 30.25 -41.07 23.95
N ALA A 14 31.00 -40.31 23.17
CA ALA A 14 30.61 -39.00 22.71
C ALA A 14 29.64 -39.15 21.54
N LEU A 15 28.34 -38.87 21.77
CA LEU A 15 27.36 -38.69 20.71
C LEU A 15 27.60 -37.34 20.00
N ALA A 16 28.22 -37.37 18.84
CA ALA A 16 28.28 -36.24 17.94
C ALA A 16 26.89 -36.03 17.31
N GLY A 17 26.13 -35.09 17.87
CA GLY A 17 24.89 -34.62 17.25
C GLY A 17 25.19 -33.86 15.97
N CYS A 18 24.87 -34.41 14.81
CA CYS A 18 24.82 -33.67 13.55
C CYS A 18 23.70 -32.62 13.68
N GLN A 19 24.08 -31.36 13.90
CA GLN A 19 23.18 -30.22 13.65
C GLN A 19 22.98 -30.15 12.13
N VAL A 20 21.81 -30.55 11.68
CA VAL A 20 21.35 -30.23 10.31
C VAL A 20 21.21 -28.71 10.26
N ALA A 21 22.16 -28.05 9.60
CA ALA A 21 22.03 -26.64 9.27
C ALA A 21 20.75 -26.49 8.41
N GLY A 22 19.70 -25.94 9.02
CA GLY A 22 18.50 -25.59 8.28
C GLY A 22 18.90 -24.62 7.16
N THR A 23 18.50 -24.93 5.94
CA THR A 23 18.60 -24.01 4.80
C THR A 23 18.02 -22.66 5.24
N PRO A 24 18.71 -21.53 5.07
CA PRO A 24 18.16 -20.23 5.35
C PRO A 24 16.83 -20.10 4.58
N PRO A 25 15.79 -19.51 5.19
CA PRO A 25 14.55 -19.29 4.49
C PRO A 25 14.85 -18.52 3.19
N THR A 26 14.52 -19.11 2.05
CA THR A 26 14.61 -18.43 0.77
C THR A 26 13.60 -17.29 0.78
N GLU A 27 14.06 -16.07 0.56
CA GLU A 27 13.17 -14.92 0.39
C GLU A 27 12.10 -15.24 -0.66
N PRO A 28 10.85 -14.78 -0.47
CA PRO A 28 9.80 -15.04 -1.44
C PRO A 28 10.17 -14.43 -2.79
N ARG A 29 10.20 -15.26 -3.83
CA ARG A 29 10.44 -14.81 -5.21
C ARG A 29 9.11 -14.39 -5.81
N PHE A 30 9.04 -13.14 -6.27
CA PHE A 30 7.89 -12.61 -6.99
C PHE A 30 8.14 -12.70 -8.50
N ALA A 31 7.14 -13.20 -9.24
CA ALA A 31 7.14 -13.20 -10.71
C ALA A 31 6.61 -11.84 -11.19
N ASN A 32 7.45 -10.81 -11.09
CA ASN A 32 7.09 -9.46 -11.55
C ASN A 32 7.06 -9.36 -13.09
N PRO A 33 6.13 -8.57 -13.65
CA PRO A 33 5.05 -7.91 -12.95
C PRO A 33 3.97 -8.90 -12.49
N LEU A 34 3.50 -8.76 -11.23
CA LEU A 34 2.43 -9.61 -10.69
C LEU A 34 1.13 -9.48 -11.49
N VAL A 35 0.76 -8.23 -11.82
CA VAL A 35 -0.41 -7.93 -12.65
C VAL A 35 -0.07 -6.82 -13.62
N GLN A 36 -0.19 -7.11 -14.90
CA GLN A 36 0.07 -6.12 -15.95
C GLN A 36 -1.05 -5.08 -16.01
N GLN A 37 -0.66 -3.83 -16.32
CA GLN A 37 -1.58 -2.71 -16.56
C GLN A 37 -2.60 -2.51 -15.42
N ARG A 38 -2.12 -2.63 -14.19
CA ARG A 38 -2.87 -2.32 -12.97
C ARG A 38 -2.03 -1.39 -12.11
N ALA A 39 -2.36 -0.09 -12.18
CA ALA A 39 -1.77 0.96 -11.35
C ALA A 39 -2.40 0.96 -9.95
N ASP A 40 -1.76 1.64 -9.00
CA ASP A 40 -2.31 1.93 -7.69
C ASP A 40 -2.78 0.65 -6.96
N PRO A 41 -1.89 -0.36 -6.83
CA PRO A 41 -2.27 -1.68 -6.35
C PRO A 41 -2.54 -1.69 -4.85
N HIS A 42 -3.68 -2.25 -4.45
CA HIS A 42 -3.96 -2.57 -3.07
C HIS A 42 -4.13 -4.08 -2.88
N VAL A 43 -3.33 -4.66 -1.98
CA VAL A 43 -3.37 -6.09 -1.65
C VAL A 43 -3.59 -6.26 -0.16
N THR A 44 -4.57 -7.07 0.21
CA THR A 44 -4.81 -7.44 1.60
C THR A 44 -4.84 -8.97 1.76
N LEU A 45 -4.04 -9.50 2.69
CA LEU A 45 -4.12 -10.90 3.11
C LEU A 45 -5.16 -11.01 4.21
N GLN A 46 -6.10 -11.93 4.04
CA GLN A 46 -7.15 -12.18 5.01
C GLN A 46 -6.91 -13.46 5.82
N PRO A 47 -7.54 -13.61 7.00
CA PRO A 47 -7.39 -14.80 7.84
C PRO A 47 -7.80 -16.12 7.15
N ASP A 48 -8.60 -16.06 6.09
CA ASP A 48 -8.97 -17.21 5.27
C ASP A 48 -7.82 -17.71 4.35
N GLY A 49 -6.66 -17.01 4.38
CA GLY A 49 -5.47 -17.32 3.59
C GLY A 49 -5.56 -16.93 2.12
N TRP A 50 -6.49 -16.04 1.77
CA TRP A 50 -6.55 -15.43 0.44
C TRP A 50 -5.94 -14.03 0.44
N TYR A 51 -5.17 -13.74 -0.60
CA TYR A 51 -4.85 -12.38 -1.00
C TYR A 51 -5.99 -11.85 -1.85
N TYR A 52 -6.53 -10.71 -1.45
CA TYR A 52 -7.49 -9.94 -2.25
C TYR A 52 -6.76 -8.74 -2.84
N PHE A 53 -6.99 -8.50 -4.11
CA PHE A 53 -6.33 -7.48 -4.90
C PHE A 53 -7.34 -6.60 -5.62
N THR A 54 -7.12 -5.31 -5.57
CA THR A 54 -7.79 -4.31 -6.41
C THR A 54 -6.76 -3.28 -6.87
N ALA A 55 -7.05 -2.58 -7.96
CA ALA A 55 -6.16 -1.59 -8.56
C ALA A 55 -6.93 -0.72 -9.56
N THR A 56 -6.36 0.38 -9.96
CA THR A 56 -6.86 1.21 -11.05
C THR A 56 -6.74 0.46 -12.38
N VAL A 57 -7.86 0.34 -13.10
CA VAL A 57 -7.88 -0.19 -14.47
C VAL A 57 -7.58 0.92 -15.48
N PRO A 58 -6.93 0.63 -16.63
CA PRO A 58 -6.53 1.67 -17.58
C PRO A 58 -7.69 2.48 -18.17
N GLU A 59 -8.88 1.89 -18.24
CA GLU A 59 -10.08 2.55 -18.77
C GLU A 59 -10.72 3.53 -17.79
N TYR A 60 -10.35 3.48 -16.50
CA TYR A 60 -10.88 4.32 -15.42
C TYR A 60 -12.42 4.29 -15.30
N ASP A 61 -13.03 3.12 -15.56
CA ASP A 61 -14.47 2.98 -15.70
C ASP A 61 -15.12 1.97 -14.75
N ARG A 62 -14.32 1.26 -13.95
CA ARG A 62 -14.80 0.19 -13.08
C ARG A 62 -13.86 -0.11 -11.94
N ILE A 63 -14.35 -0.87 -10.97
CA ILE A 63 -13.56 -1.50 -9.91
C ILE A 63 -13.61 -3.01 -10.10
N GLU A 64 -12.43 -3.62 -10.12
CA GLU A 64 -12.25 -5.07 -10.17
C GLU A 64 -11.66 -5.57 -8.86
N VAL A 65 -12.09 -6.74 -8.41
CA VAL A 65 -11.47 -7.48 -7.30
C VAL A 65 -11.03 -8.84 -7.81
N ARG A 66 -9.81 -9.23 -7.47
CA ARG A 66 -9.26 -10.56 -7.70
C ARG A 66 -8.91 -11.21 -6.38
N ARG A 67 -8.85 -12.54 -6.33
CA ARG A 67 -8.28 -13.26 -5.19
C ARG A 67 -7.41 -14.42 -5.65
N ALA A 68 -6.35 -14.67 -4.89
CA ALA A 68 -5.46 -15.81 -5.13
C ALA A 68 -4.86 -16.30 -3.81
N ARG A 69 -4.39 -17.55 -3.79
CA ARG A 69 -3.66 -18.13 -2.65
C ARG A 69 -2.19 -17.72 -2.64
N SER A 70 -1.69 -17.16 -3.73
CA SER A 70 -0.32 -16.67 -3.90
C SER A 70 -0.35 -15.33 -4.60
N LEU A 71 0.56 -14.42 -4.25
CA LEU A 71 0.71 -13.13 -4.97
C LEU A 71 1.05 -13.36 -6.45
N ASN A 72 1.86 -14.39 -6.76
CA ASN A 72 2.25 -14.73 -8.13
C ASN A 72 1.08 -15.20 -9.01
N ASP A 73 -0.04 -15.58 -8.42
CA ASP A 73 -1.23 -16.03 -9.14
C ASP A 73 -2.26 -14.92 -9.37
N LEU A 74 -2.07 -13.72 -8.80
CA LEU A 74 -2.99 -12.59 -8.95
C LEU A 74 -3.20 -12.18 -10.41
N GLY A 75 -2.14 -12.24 -11.23
CA GLY A 75 -2.23 -11.93 -12.66
C GLY A 75 -3.09 -12.90 -13.46
N LYS A 76 -3.19 -14.16 -13.00
CA LYS A 76 -3.99 -15.21 -13.63
C LYS A 76 -5.39 -15.33 -13.04
N ALA A 77 -5.60 -14.75 -11.85
CA ALA A 77 -6.90 -14.79 -11.18
C ALA A 77 -7.95 -14.02 -11.96
N GLU A 78 -9.19 -14.51 -11.91
CA GLU A 78 -10.33 -13.86 -12.53
C GLU A 78 -10.50 -12.42 -12.01
N ALA A 79 -10.67 -11.48 -12.93
CA ALA A 79 -10.95 -10.09 -12.65
C ALA A 79 -12.48 -9.89 -12.51
N ASN A 80 -12.97 -9.97 -11.28
CA ASN A 80 -14.40 -9.82 -11.03
C ASN A 80 -14.75 -8.34 -10.95
N VAL A 81 -15.54 -7.84 -11.91
CA VAL A 81 -16.05 -6.47 -11.89
C VAL A 81 -17.12 -6.36 -10.80
N VAL A 82 -16.82 -5.61 -9.74
CA VAL A 82 -17.73 -5.46 -8.60
C VAL A 82 -18.55 -4.17 -8.66
N TRP A 83 -18.08 -3.17 -9.43
CA TRP A 83 -18.80 -1.91 -9.61
C TRP A 83 -18.35 -1.20 -10.90
N ARG A 84 -19.25 -0.40 -11.50
CA ARG A 84 -18.98 0.41 -12.69
C ARG A 84 -19.38 1.86 -12.50
N LYS A 85 -18.65 2.77 -13.15
CA LYS A 85 -18.93 4.20 -13.12
C LYS A 85 -20.33 4.55 -13.60
N HIS A 86 -20.85 5.64 -13.10
CA HIS A 86 -22.11 6.20 -13.56
C HIS A 86 -21.99 6.81 -14.98
N ALA A 87 -23.07 6.80 -15.71
CA ALA A 87 -23.15 7.46 -17.02
C ALA A 87 -23.21 9.00 -16.89
N SER A 88 -23.65 9.52 -15.74
CA SER A 88 -23.80 10.96 -15.48
C SER A 88 -23.64 11.27 -13.98
N GLY A 89 -23.39 12.52 -13.65
CA GLY A 89 -23.27 12.97 -12.26
C GLY A 89 -21.99 12.53 -11.56
N GLU A 90 -22.06 12.30 -10.27
CA GLU A 90 -20.96 11.82 -9.44
C GLU A 90 -20.52 10.43 -9.83
N MET A 91 -19.26 10.06 -9.51
CA MET A 91 -18.66 8.75 -9.84
C MET A 91 -18.76 8.38 -11.32
N GLY A 92 -18.75 9.38 -12.23
CA GLY A 92 -18.92 9.20 -13.66
C GLY A 92 -17.63 9.21 -14.48
N ALA A 93 -16.47 9.50 -13.84
CA ALA A 93 -15.17 9.57 -14.50
C ALA A 93 -14.04 9.27 -13.53
N HIS A 94 -12.87 8.91 -14.06
CA HIS A 94 -11.63 8.77 -13.27
C HIS A 94 -11.80 7.89 -12.03
N ILE A 95 -12.25 6.65 -12.23
CA ILE A 95 -12.36 5.67 -11.14
C ILE A 95 -10.94 5.21 -10.81
N TRP A 96 -10.35 5.75 -9.73
CA TRP A 96 -8.95 5.59 -9.38
C TRP A 96 -8.73 5.04 -7.98
N ALA A 97 -7.59 4.37 -7.82
CA ALA A 97 -7.01 3.95 -6.55
C ALA A 97 -8.01 3.30 -5.58
N PRO A 98 -8.73 2.24 -5.99
CA PRO A 98 -9.59 1.53 -5.07
C PRO A 98 -8.76 0.77 -4.03
N GLU A 99 -9.13 0.91 -2.75
CA GLU A 99 -8.57 0.14 -1.65
C GLU A 99 -9.65 -0.71 -0.98
N LEU A 100 -9.38 -2.01 -0.81
CA LEU A 100 -10.31 -2.98 -0.22
C LEU A 100 -9.95 -3.24 1.25
N HIS A 101 -10.84 -2.86 2.16
CA HIS A 101 -10.66 -3.02 3.60
C HIS A 101 -11.78 -3.84 4.22
N ARG A 102 -11.45 -4.70 5.22
CA ARG A 102 -12.43 -5.37 6.05
C ARG A 102 -12.50 -4.69 7.42
N ILE A 103 -13.67 -4.12 7.77
CA ILE A 103 -13.89 -3.35 8.99
C ILE A 103 -15.17 -3.88 9.65
N ASP A 104 -15.07 -4.29 10.90
CA ASP A 104 -16.21 -4.79 11.70
C ASP A 104 -17.06 -5.84 10.97
N GLY A 105 -16.37 -6.76 10.27
CA GLY A 105 -17.00 -7.89 9.57
C GLY A 105 -17.51 -7.56 8.16
N LYS A 106 -17.50 -6.32 7.73
CA LYS A 106 -17.92 -5.89 6.39
C LYS A 106 -16.73 -5.48 5.53
N TRP A 107 -16.94 -5.51 4.21
CA TRP A 107 -15.98 -5.00 3.23
C TRP A 107 -16.33 -3.58 2.82
N TYR A 108 -15.28 -2.78 2.65
CA TYR A 108 -15.37 -1.41 2.16
C TYR A 108 -14.34 -1.21 1.05
N LEU A 109 -14.80 -0.61 -0.04
CA LEU A 109 -13.95 -0.10 -1.11
C LEU A 109 -13.95 1.42 -1.01
N TYR A 110 -12.80 1.99 -0.65
CA TYR A 110 -12.55 3.43 -0.76
C TYR A 110 -11.92 3.69 -2.11
N PHE A 111 -12.40 4.67 -2.84
CA PHE A 111 -11.88 5.00 -4.17
C PHE A 111 -12.08 6.48 -4.49
N SER A 112 -11.37 6.94 -5.50
CA SER A 112 -11.47 8.30 -6.01
C SER A 112 -12.27 8.31 -7.30
N ALA A 113 -13.12 9.31 -7.48
CA ALA A 113 -13.87 9.47 -8.71
C ALA A 113 -14.20 10.93 -9.00
N GLY A 114 -14.28 11.26 -10.27
CA GLY A 114 -14.75 12.54 -10.78
C GLY A 114 -16.22 12.50 -11.24
N ARG A 115 -16.79 13.67 -11.43
CA ARG A 115 -18.10 13.79 -12.06
C ARG A 115 -17.99 13.58 -13.57
N ALA A 116 -19.03 13.05 -14.20
CA ALA A 116 -19.06 12.83 -15.64
C ALA A 116 -18.93 14.13 -16.46
N ASP A 117 -19.50 15.22 -15.96
CA ASP A 117 -19.51 16.57 -16.58
C ASP A 117 -18.34 17.46 -16.12
N LYS A 118 -17.64 17.07 -15.04
CA LYS A 118 -16.48 17.78 -14.47
C LYS A 118 -15.46 16.76 -14.00
N VAL A 119 -14.81 16.10 -14.92
CA VAL A 119 -13.98 14.91 -14.70
C VAL A 119 -12.87 15.11 -13.67
N TRP A 120 -12.38 16.35 -13.47
CA TRP A 120 -11.36 16.72 -12.47
C TRP A 120 -11.93 17.18 -11.13
N GLU A 121 -13.23 17.18 -10.94
CA GLU A 121 -13.83 17.36 -9.61
C GLU A 121 -13.81 16.04 -8.85
N ILE A 122 -12.58 15.62 -8.51
CA ILE A 122 -12.30 14.34 -7.85
C ILE A 122 -12.68 14.42 -6.37
N ARG A 123 -13.36 13.39 -5.89
CA ARG A 123 -13.75 13.20 -4.48
C ARG A 123 -13.56 11.74 -4.08
N LEU A 124 -13.55 11.50 -2.78
CA LEU A 124 -13.51 10.16 -2.19
C LEU A 124 -14.91 9.58 -2.09
N TYR A 125 -15.07 8.33 -2.44
CA TYR A 125 -16.33 7.59 -2.35
C TYR A 125 -16.12 6.24 -1.68
N VAL A 126 -17.21 5.65 -1.18
CA VAL A 126 -17.18 4.38 -0.47
C VAL A 126 -18.28 3.46 -0.98
N LEU A 127 -17.90 2.21 -1.26
CA LEU A 127 -18.82 1.09 -1.43
C LEU A 127 -18.74 0.18 -0.20
N GLU A 128 -19.83 -0.47 0.17
CA GLU A 128 -19.91 -1.43 1.28
C GLU A 128 -20.50 -2.75 0.80
N ASN A 129 -19.93 -3.87 1.25
CA ASN A 129 -20.46 -5.21 1.02
C ASN A 129 -20.48 -5.98 2.36
N SER A 130 -21.61 -6.59 2.68
CA SER A 130 -21.81 -7.33 3.94
C SER A 130 -21.59 -8.83 3.80
N ALA A 131 -21.26 -9.35 2.61
CA ALA A 131 -20.93 -10.77 2.42
C ALA A 131 -19.57 -11.10 3.04
N ASP A 132 -19.36 -12.36 3.42
CA ASP A 132 -18.07 -12.83 3.92
C ASP A 132 -16.99 -12.79 2.83
N ASN A 133 -17.36 -13.14 1.60
CA ASN A 133 -16.51 -13.08 0.41
C ASN A 133 -16.85 -11.82 -0.39
N PRO A 134 -15.90 -10.89 -0.64
CA PRO A 134 -16.18 -9.63 -1.35
C PRO A 134 -16.49 -9.82 -2.85
N LEU A 135 -16.30 -11.03 -3.38
CA LEU A 135 -16.69 -11.41 -4.75
C LEU A 135 -18.15 -11.84 -4.85
N GLU A 136 -18.84 -11.95 -3.71
CA GLU A 136 -20.24 -12.33 -3.59
C GLU A 136 -21.05 -11.18 -2.99
N GLY A 137 -22.38 -11.29 -3.05
CA GLY A 137 -23.27 -10.26 -2.51
C GLY A 137 -23.29 -8.98 -3.34
N GLU A 138 -23.87 -7.94 -2.77
CA GLU A 138 -24.07 -6.65 -3.40
C GLU A 138 -23.13 -5.60 -2.82
N TRP A 139 -22.54 -4.79 -3.69
CA TRP A 139 -21.80 -3.60 -3.32
C TRP A 139 -22.73 -2.38 -3.31
N ILE A 140 -22.96 -1.85 -2.12
CA ILE A 140 -23.87 -0.72 -1.87
C ILE A 140 -23.07 0.58 -1.86
N GLU A 141 -23.46 1.55 -2.66
CA GLU A 141 -22.89 2.90 -2.64
C GLU A 141 -23.24 3.61 -1.32
N ARG A 142 -22.22 4.07 -0.61
CA ARG A 142 -22.36 4.87 0.60
C ARG A 142 -22.16 6.36 0.37
N GLY A 143 -21.89 6.74 -0.90
CA GLY A 143 -21.71 8.10 -1.33
C GLY A 143 -20.32 8.66 -1.01
N GLN A 144 -20.21 9.98 -1.02
CA GLN A 144 -18.96 10.69 -0.80
C GLN A 144 -18.49 10.60 0.65
N LEU A 145 -17.23 10.22 0.85
CA LEU A 145 -16.53 10.36 2.14
C LEU A 145 -16.08 11.81 2.29
N ARG A 146 -16.80 12.58 3.10
CA ARG A 146 -16.56 14.02 3.24
C ARG A 146 -15.36 14.31 4.14
N THR A 147 -14.38 15.02 3.59
CA THR A 147 -13.12 15.37 4.28
C THR A 147 -13.21 16.67 5.11
N GLY A 148 -14.31 17.40 4.99
CA GLY A 148 -14.48 18.74 5.57
C GLY A 148 -14.08 19.88 4.63
N TRP A 149 -13.50 19.55 3.46
CA TRP A 149 -13.15 20.49 2.39
C TRP A 149 -13.76 20.03 1.07
N GLU A 150 -14.21 20.99 0.27
CA GLU A 150 -14.76 20.74 -1.07
C GLU A 150 -13.70 20.92 -2.17
N SER A 151 -12.46 20.58 -1.89
CA SER A 151 -11.37 20.57 -2.87
C SER A 151 -11.08 19.17 -3.41
N PHE A 152 -10.19 19.07 -4.38
CA PHE A 152 -9.68 17.82 -4.94
C PHE A 152 -9.24 16.87 -3.84
N ALA A 153 -9.78 15.64 -3.80
CA ALA A 153 -9.47 14.65 -2.79
C ALA A 153 -9.39 13.25 -3.40
N LEU A 154 -8.31 12.51 -3.11
CA LEU A 154 -8.07 11.17 -3.66
C LEU A 154 -7.27 10.29 -2.69
N ASP A 155 -7.09 9.02 -3.05
CA ASP A 155 -6.17 8.05 -2.44
C ASP A 155 -6.36 7.92 -0.92
N ALA A 156 -7.50 7.40 -0.52
CA ALA A 156 -7.81 7.20 0.89
C ALA A 156 -7.41 5.81 1.35
N THR A 157 -6.56 5.73 2.38
CA THR A 157 -6.25 4.50 3.11
C THR A 157 -6.71 4.58 4.55
N THR A 158 -7.14 3.44 5.13
CA THR A 158 -7.56 3.38 6.53
C THR A 158 -6.81 2.31 7.29
N PHE A 159 -6.46 2.61 8.54
CA PHE A 159 -5.77 1.69 9.42
C PHE A 159 -6.28 1.80 10.87
N ALA A 160 -6.18 0.70 11.60
CA ALA A 160 -6.46 0.67 13.03
C ALA A 160 -5.15 0.79 13.82
N HIS A 161 -5.14 1.61 14.85
CA HIS A 161 -4.02 1.75 15.76
C HIS A 161 -4.48 2.07 17.18
N ARG A 162 -4.05 1.24 18.18
CA ARG A 162 -4.38 1.41 19.60
C ARG A 162 -5.87 1.63 19.87
N GLY A 163 -6.72 0.80 19.25
CA GLY A 163 -8.17 0.85 19.43
C GLY A 163 -8.88 2.04 18.76
N GLN A 164 -8.16 2.81 17.96
CA GLN A 164 -8.71 3.89 17.13
C GLN A 164 -8.52 3.55 15.66
N ARG A 165 -9.47 3.96 14.81
CA ARG A 165 -9.34 3.92 13.37
C ARG A 165 -8.99 5.31 12.85
N TYR A 166 -8.12 5.33 11.86
CA TYR A 166 -7.66 6.54 11.19
C TYR A 166 -7.87 6.41 9.67
N LEU A 167 -8.06 7.55 9.03
CA LEU A 167 -7.98 7.71 7.58
C LEU A 167 -6.80 8.63 7.26
N ALA A 168 -5.94 8.21 6.34
CA ALA A 168 -5.01 9.08 5.65
C ALA A 168 -5.48 9.25 4.21
N TRP A 169 -5.38 10.47 3.64
CA TRP A 169 -5.82 10.74 2.28
C TRP A 169 -5.06 11.91 1.68
N THR A 170 -5.14 12.02 0.38
CA THR A 170 -4.62 13.13 -0.40
C THR A 170 -5.67 14.21 -0.58
N GLN A 171 -5.31 15.47 -0.33
CA GLN A 171 -6.22 16.62 -0.48
C GLN A 171 -5.52 17.76 -1.21
N GLY A 172 -6.17 18.34 -2.20
CA GLY A 172 -5.79 19.64 -2.74
C GLY A 172 -5.77 20.69 -1.64
N ALA A 173 -4.69 21.45 -1.56
CA ALA A 173 -4.46 22.37 -0.45
C ALA A 173 -5.69 23.28 -0.20
N PRO A 174 -6.27 23.28 1.02
CA PRO A 174 -7.50 24.04 1.30
C PRO A 174 -7.32 25.55 1.20
N ASP A 175 -6.09 26.06 1.31
CA ASP A 175 -5.73 27.46 1.15
C ASP A 175 -5.59 27.90 -0.32
N GLY A 176 -5.84 26.98 -1.28
CA GLY A 176 -5.73 27.22 -2.71
C GLY A 176 -4.30 27.23 -3.24
N SER A 177 -3.30 26.90 -2.43
CA SER A 177 -1.94 26.70 -2.92
C SER A 177 -1.87 25.53 -3.91
N LYS A 178 -0.85 25.53 -4.78
CA LYS A 178 -0.70 24.48 -5.79
C LYS A 178 -0.34 23.15 -5.14
N GLY A 179 -0.88 22.08 -5.71
CA GLY A 179 -0.53 20.70 -5.37
C GLY A 179 -1.47 20.04 -4.37
N THR A 180 -1.03 18.88 -3.90
CA THR A 180 -1.77 18.06 -2.96
C THR A 180 -0.91 17.68 -1.76
N ASN A 181 -1.58 17.51 -0.63
CA ASN A 181 -0.97 17.22 0.67
C ASN A 181 -1.59 15.95 1.26
N ILE A 182 -0.89 15.28 2.16
CA ILE A 182 -1.44 14.18 2.93
C ILE A 182 -1.99 14.68 4.26
N TYR A 183 -3.22 14.30 4.54
CA TYR A 183 -3.91 14.57 5.80
C TYR A 183 -4.21 13.27 6.54
N LEU A 184 -4.37 13.38 7.85
CA LEU A 184 -4.77 12.31 8.76
C LEU A 184 -5.89 12.78 9.68
N ALA A 185 -6.88 11.91 9.88
CA ALA A 185 -7.93 12.14 10.87
C ALA A 185 -8.35 10.81 11.52
N ARG A 186 -8.99 10.89 12.70
CA ARG A 186 -9.72 9.75 13.23
C ARG A 186 -10.96 9.49 12.40
N MET A 187 -11.38 8.24 12.36
CA MET A 187 -12.66 7.85 11.79
C MET A 187 -13.69 7.59 12.89
N ASP A 188 -14.95 7.80 12.55
CA ASP A 188 -16.11 7.37 13.29
C ASP A 188 -16.81 6.26 12.50
N GLY A 189 -16.47 5.02 12.81
CA GLY A 189 -16.78 3.87 11.96
C GLY A 189 -16.03 3.90 10.63
N ALA A 190 -16.60 3.28 9.59
CA ALA A 190 -15.98 3.17 8.26
C ALA A 190 -16.39 4.30 7.30
N LEU A 191 -17.37 5.12 7.63
CA LEU A 191 -18.03 6.02 6.68
C LEU A 191 -17.88 7.51 7.02
N ALA A 192 -17.24 7.85 8.13
CA ALA A 192 -17.14 9.24 8.57
C ALA A 192 -15.76 9.57 9.14
N ILE A 193 -15.30 10.78 8.86
CA ILE A 193 -14.07 11.36 9.41
C ILE A 193 -14.45 12.23 10.60
N ARG A 194 -13.74 12.08 11.71
CA ARG A 194 -13.87 12.95 12.89
C ARG A 194 -12.87 14.10 12.80
N GLN A 195 -13.36 15.31 12.74
CA GLN A 195 -12.53 16.52 12.78
C GLN A 195 -11.88 16.73 14.17
N PRO A 196 -10.73 17.42 14.28
CA PRO A 196 -10.00 18.01 13.14
C PRO A 196 -9.12 16.99 12.40
N ALA A 197 -8.95 17.23 11.09
CA ALA A 197 -7.90 16.62 10.30
C ALA A 197 -6.59 17.38 10.48
N VAL A 198 -5.47 16.66 10.45
CA VAL A 198 -4.13 17.25 10.58
C VAL A 198 -3.32 17.03 9.30
N LEU A 199 -2.54 18.04 8.90
CA LEU A 199 -1.60 17.97 7.81
C LEU A 199 -0.38 17.15 8.24
N LEU A 200 -0.08 16.04 7.55
CA LEU A 200 1.11 15.23 7.82
C LEU A 200 2.30 15.61 6.94
N THR A 201 2.07 15.78 5.65
CA THR A 201 3.14 16.15 4.72
C THR A 201 2.59 16.92 3.52
N ARG A 202 3.43 17.77 2.97
CA ARG A 202 3.22 18.53 1.74
C ARG A 202 4.48 18.44 0.88
N PRO A 203 4.37 18.72 -0.44
CA PRO A 203 5.52 18.64 -1.34
C PRO A 203 6.43 19.86 -1.14
N ASP A 204 7.28 19.84 -0.13
CA ASP A 204 8.22 20.89 0.24
C ASP A 204 9.69 20.57 -0.07
N LEU A 205 9.97 19.33 -0.52
CA LEU A 205 11.30 18.90 -0.94
C LEU A 205 11.45 18.98 -2.47
N PRO A 206 12.62 19.34 -3.01
CA PRO A 206 12.81 19.48 -4.46
C PRO A 206 12.40 18.25 -5.27
N TRP A 207 12.67 17.05 -4.76
CA TRP A 207 12.33 15.79 -5.44
C TRP A 207 10.83 15.49 -5.46
N GLU A 208 10.01 16.18 -4.65
CA GLU A 208 8.55 16.03 -4.61
C GLU A 208 7.82 16.96 -5.59
N GLN A 209 8.56 17.78 -6.33
CA GLN A 209 8.00 18.88 -7.13
C GLN A 209 8.32 18.77 -8.63
N ILE A 210 8.87 17.63 -9.06
CA ILE A 210 9.26 17.43 -10.46
C ILE A 210 8.00 17.16 -11.29
N GLY A 211 7.69 18.08 -12.21
CA GLY A 211 6.49 18.04 -13.04
C GLY A 211 5.22 18.44 -12.30
N HIS A 212 4.90 17.80 -11.19
CA HIS A 212 3.77 18.13 -10.32
C HIS A 212 4.21 18.28 -8.86
N HIS A 213 3.57 19.22 -8.14
CA HIS A 213 3.79 19.44 -6.71
C HIS A 213 2.79 18.60 -5.93
N VAL A 214 3.07 17.32 -5.74
CA VAL A 214 2.13 16.40 -5.09
C VAL A 214 2.80 15.57 -4.01
N ASN A 215 2.10 15.38 -2.90
CA ASN A 215 2.20 14.21 -2.04
C ASN A 215 0.85 13.51 -2.11
N GLU A 216 0.84 12.24 -2.52
CA GLU A 216 -0.36 11.46 -2.76
C GLU A 216 -0.18 10.00 -2.37
N ALA A 217 -1.21 9.17 -2.51
CA ALA A 217 -1.14 7.73 -2.32
C ALA A 217 -0.56 7.30 -0.96
N PRO A 218 -1.10 7.75 0.18
CA PRO A 218 -0.63 7.30 1.48
C PRO A 218 -0.88 5.81 1.68
N ALA A 219 0.12 5.08 2.21
CA ALA A 219 -0.04 3.72 2.69
C ALA A 219 0.60 3.57 4.07
N VAL A 220 0.00 2.78 4.96
CA VAL A 220 0.43 2.71 6.35
C VAL A 220 0.85 1.30 6.75
N LEU A 221 1.99 1.21 7.44
CA LEU A 221 2.50 0.01 8.07
C LEU A 221 2.84 0.29 9.54
N VAL A 222 2.25 -0.47 10.46
CA VAL A 222 2.55 -0.37 11.90
C VAL A 222 3.43 -1.55 12.28
N LYS A 223 4.70 -1.28 12.58
CA LYS A 223 5.69 -2.32 12.88
C LYS A 223 6.86 -1.76 13.69
N HIS A 224 7.53 -2.62 14.45
CA HIS A 224 8.76 -2.31 15.19
C HIS A 224 8.68 -1.03 16.06
N GLY A 225 7.53 -0.83 16.74
CA GLY A 225 7.32 0.33 17.59
C GLY A 225 7.13 1.66 16.83
N ARG A 226 6.76 1.58 15.55
CA ARG A 226 6.54 2.75 14.67
C ARG A 226 5.24 2.66 13.89
N VAL A 227 4.69 3.82 13.59
CA VAL A 227 3.71 4.02 12.52
C VAL A 227 4.46 4.64 11.35
N LEU A 228 4.50 3.93 10.25
CA LEU A 228 5.20 4.28 9.02
C LEU A 228 4.13 4.63 7.96
N LEU A 229 4.17 5.82 7.40
CA LEU A 229 3.31 6.22 6.31
C LEU A 229 4.18 6.57 5.12
N THR A 230 4.10 5.74 4.08
CA THR A 230 4.67 6.06 2.77
C THR A 230 3.69 6.92 1.98
N TYR A 231 4.20 7.72 1.07
CA TYR A 231 3.43 8.52 0.11
C TYR A 231 4.21 8.61 -1.19
N SER A 232 3.53 8.94 -2.26
CA SER A 232 4.16 9.15 -3.56
C SER A 232 4.25 10.63 -3.89
N ALA A 233 5.22 11.00 -4.70
CA ALA A 233 5.46 12.40 -5.06
C ALA A 233 5.98 12.57 -6.49
N SER A 234 5.85 13.78 -7.01
CA SER A 234 6.20 14.20 -8.36
C SER A 234 5.23 13.73 -9.45
N ALA A 235 5.56 13.97 -10.72
CA ALA A 235 4.75 13.49 -11.84
C ALA A 235 4.73 11.96 -11.91
N THR A 236 3.66 11.38 -12.44
CA THR A 236 3.48 9.92 -12.61
C THR A 236 4.28 9.35 -13.79
N ASP A 237 5.45 9.93 -14.05
CA ASP A 237 6.47 9.51 -15.02
C ASP A 237 7.65 8.83 -14.30
N ALA A 238 8.84 8.84 -14.89
CA ALA A 238 10.05 8.27 -14.29
C ALA A 238 10.54 9.02 -13.02
N ASN A 239 9.98 10.19 -12.70
CA ASN A 239 10.29 10.94 -11.49
C ASN A 239 9.41 10.55 -10.30
N TYR A 240 8.35 9.77 -10.51
CA TYR A 240 7.47 9.30 -9.44
C TYR A 240 8.27 8.44 -8.45
N ALA A 241 8.14 8.73 -7.16
CA ALA A 241 8.96 8.11 -6.14
C ALA A 241 8.21 8.06 -4.80
N LEU A 242 8.57 7.10 -3.93
CA LEU A 242 8.02 7.01 -2.58
C LEU A 242 8.80 7.87 -1.60
N GLY A 243 8.07 8.63 -0.80
CA GLY A 243 8.53 9.26 0.43
C GLY A 243 8.07 8.49 1.67
N LEU A 244 8.54 8.91 2.83
CA LEU A 244 8.20 8.31 4.12
C LEU A 244 8.09 9.37 5.21
N VAL A 245 6.99 9.35 5.94
CA VAL A 245 6.90 9.96 7.27
C VAL A 245 6.72 8.88 8.32
N SER A 246 7.32 9.04 9.49
CA SER A 246 7.25 8.05 10.57
C SER A 246 7.02 8.70 11.92
N ALA A 247 6.25 8.03 12.76
CA ALA A 247 6.05 8.39 14.16
C ALA A 247 6.32 7.18 15.05
N ARG A 248 6.60 7.42 16.33
CA ARG A 248 6.57 6.33 17.31
C ARG A 248 5.15 5.80 17.45
N ASP A 249 4.98 4.52 17.68
CA ASP A 249 3.66 3.91 17.80
C ASP A 249 2.90 4.35 19.07
N ASP A 250 3.62 4.89 20.09
CA ASP A 250 3.04 5.44 21.32
C ASP A 250 2.76 6.97 21.24
N ALA A 251 3.10 7.62 20.13
CA ALA A 251 2.91 9.04 19.94
C ALA A 251 1.45 9.42 19.64
N ASN A 252 1.11 10.68 19.84
CA ASN A 252 -0.14 11.22 19.35
C ASN A 252 -0.07 11.42 17.82
N LEU A 253 -0.69 10.54 17.06
CA LEU A 253 -0.65 10.59 15.59
C LEU A 253 -1.33 11.83 15.01
N LEU A 254 -2.20 12.51 15.77
CA LEU A 254 -2.84 13.77 15.34
C LEU A 254 -2.01 15.02 15.73
N ASP A 255 -0.82 14.83 16.25
CA ASP A 255 0.14 15.91 16.43
C ASP A 255 1.17 15.86 15.29
N PRO A 256 1.21 16.84 14.37
CA PRO A 256 2.18 16.86 13.28
C PRO A 256 3.63 16.80 13.78
N ALA A 257 3.93 17.32 14.97
CA ALA A 257 5.27 17.28 15.55
C ALA A 257 5.73 15.86 15.94
N SER A 258 4.80 14.90 16.02
CA SER A 258 5.12 13.49 16.26
C SER A 258 5.73 12.79 15.04
N TRP A 259 5.63 13.39 13.86
CA TRP A 259 6.05 12.79 12.61
C TRP A 259 7.39 13.35 12.12
N THR A 260 8.22 12.45 11.64
CA THR A 260 9.51 12.78 11.02
C THR A 260 9.46 12.39 9.54
N LYS A 261 9.73 13.34 8.65
CA LYS A 261 9.78 13.16 7.20
C LYS A 261 11.19 12.79 6.73
N SER A 262 11.29 11.77 5.86
CA SER A 262 12.54 11.47 5.16
C SER A 262 12.91 12.61 4.21
N PRO A 263 14.15 13.11 4.23
CA PRO A 263 14.57 14.18 3.32
C PRO A 263 14.80 13.69 1.88
N VAL A 264 14.85 12.38 1.66
CA VAL A 264 15.10 11.75 0.38
C VAL A 264 14.04 10.69 0.10
N PRO A 265 13.77 10.35 -1.18
CA PRO A 265 12.86 9.26 -1.51
C PRO A 265 13.39 7.93 -0.96
N VAL A 266 12.49 7.08 -0.50
CA VAL A 266 12.79 5.74 0.04
C VAL A 266 12.69 4.64 -1.02
N LEU A 267 12.05 4.93 -2.16
CA LEU A 267 12.05 4.10 -3.37
C LEU A 267 11.93 5.03 -4.57
N ARG A 268 12.78 4.84 -5.57
CA ARG A 268 12.81 5.64 -6.81
C ARG A 268 13.20 4.79 -8.01
N SER A 269 13.08 5.33 -9.22
CA SER A 269 13.51 4.67 -10.45
C SER A 269 14.92 4.09 -10.36
N SER A 270 15.11 2.93 -10.96
CA SER A 270 16.37 2.22 -11.07
C SER A 270 16.70 1.94 -12.54
N GLU A 271 17.72 2.62 -13.06
CA GLU A 271 18.23 2.36 -14.42
C GLU A 271 18.80 0.94 -14.51
N GLU A 272 19.51 0.49 -13.47
CA GLU A 272 20.13 -0.84 -13.40
C GLU A 272 19.08 -1.95 -13.55
N ASN A 273 17.91 -1.79 -12.90
CA ASN A 273 16.85 -2.78 -12.91
C ASN A 273 15.79 -2.50 -13.99
N GLY A 274 15.94 -1.44 -14.78
CA GLY A 274 14.97 -1.05 -15.81
C GLY A 274 13.58 -0.78 -15.27
N GLN A 275 13.48 -0.16 -14.08
CA GLN A 275 12.20 0.11 -13.39
C GLN A 275 12.03 1.60 -13.14
N TYR A 276 10.92 2.16 -13.60
CA TYR A 276 10.71 3.60 -13.63
C TYR A 276 9.38 4.01 -12.99
N GLY A 277 9.43 5.11 -12.23
CA GLY A 277 8.27 5.67 -11.56
C GLY A 277 7.63 4.73 -10.54
N PRO A 278 8.41 4.08 -9.62
CA PRO A 278 7.81 3.24 -8.61
C PRO A 278 7.03 4.08 -7.61
N GLY A 279 5.78 3.71 -7.36
CA GLY A 279 4.96 4.44 -6.42
C GLY A 279 3.61 3.82 -6.16
N HIS A 280 2.75 4.58 -5.49
CA HIS A 280 1.40 4.24 -5.08
C HIS A 280 1.32 2.81 -4.53
N ASN A 281 1.99 2.61 -3.40
CA ASN A 281 2.16 1.29 -2.82
C ASN A 281 1.04 0.91 -1.85
N SER A 282 0.92 -0.38 -1.61
CA SER A 282 0.28 -0.96 -0.43
C SER A 282 1.23 -1.93 0.27
N PHE A 283 0.86 -2.37 1.46
CA PHE A 283 1.61 -3.33 2.23
C PHE A 283 0.82 -4.61 2.45
N THR A 284 1.50 -5.75 2.40
CA THR A 284 0.94 -7.05 2.78
C THR A 284 2.01 -7.90 3.45
N THR A 285 1.71 -9.15 3.77
CA THR A 285 2.67 -10.10 4.35
C THR A 285 2.64 -11.41 3.58
N SER A 286 3.71 -12.21 3.71
CA SER A 286 3.69 -13.61 3.28
C SER A 286 2.64 -14.41 4.07
N LEU A 287 2.18 -15.54 3.51
CA LEU A 287 1.17 -16.40 4.15
C LEU A 287 1.58 -16.89 5.54
N ASP A 288 2.87 -17.07 5.78
CA ASP A 288 3.41 -17.47 7.09
C ASP A 288 3.63 -16.26 8.04
N GLY A 289 3.32 -15.03 7.58
CA GLY A 289 3.44 -13.79 8.35
C GLY A 289 4.86 -13.33 8.65
N LYS A 290 5.89 -13.98 8.06
CA LYS A 290 7.29 -13.69 8.39
C LYS A 290 7.93 -12.59 7.56
N THR A 291 7.44 -12.38 6.34
CA THR A 291 7.97 -11.37 5.42
C THR A 291 6.94 -10.29 5.19
N ASP A 292 7.32 -9.05 5.46
CA ASP A 292 6.55 -7.89 5.03
C ASP A 292 6.84 -7.59 3.57
N ILE A 293 5.82 -7.26 2.82
CA ILE A 293 5.87 -7.12 1.36
C ILE A 293 5.38 -5.75 0.96
N LEU A 294 6.20 -5.05 0.18
CA LEU A 294 5.83 -3.84 -0.54
C LEU A 294 5.21 -4.25 -1.87
N VAL A 295 3.98 -3.81 -2.14
CA VAL A 295 3.31 -3.93 -3.43
C VAL A 295 3.17 -2.53 -4.02
N TYR A 296 3.63 -2.31 -5.24
CA TYR A 296 3.69 -0.98 -5.86
C TYR A 296 3.49 -1.10 -7.36
N HIS A 297 3.31 0.01 -8.06
CA HIS A 297 3.40 -0.01 -9.51
C HIS A 297 4.72 0.60 -10.01
N ALA A 298 5.19 0.13 -11.16
CA ALA A 298 6.27 0.74 -11.92
C ALA A 298 6.17 0.36 -13.41
N ARG A 299 6.86 1.15 -14.26
CA ARG A 299 7.05 0.85 -15.69
C ARG A 299 8.41 0.21 -15.91
N ASN A 300 8.53 -0.54 -17.00
CA ASN A 300 9.82 -1.11 -17.46
C ASN A 300 10.50 -0.27 -18.56
N PHE A 301 10.08 0.97 -18.75
CA PHE A 301 10.68 1.96 -19.65
C PHE A 301 10.55 3.38 -19.07
N ARG A 302 11.52 4.23 -19.42
CA ARG A 302 11.61 5.61 -18.91
C ARG A 302 10.73 6.57 -19.70
N GLU A 303 10.82 6.53 -21.02
CA GLU A 303 10.21 7.50 -21.91
C GLU A 303 8.77 7.12 -22.23
N ILE A 304 7.83 7.99 -21.87
CA ILE A 304 6.41 7.81 -22.10
C ILE A 304 6.00 8.63 -23.32
N VAL A 305 5.25 8.04 -24.22
CA VAL A 305 4.67 8.75 -25.35
C VAL A 305 3.28 9.26 -24.98
N GLY A 306 3.12 10.56 -24.91
CA GLY A 306 1.85 11.20 -24.56
C GLY A 306 1.72 11.52 -23.07
N GLU A 307 0.48 11.53 -22.59
CA GLU A 307 0.16 11.88 -21.21
C GLU A 307 0.44 10.71 -20.25
N PRO A 308 1.29 10.86 -19.22
CA PRO A 308 1.65 9.77 -18.31
C PRO A 308 0.48 9.08 -17.62
N LEU A 309 -0.58 9.81 -17.28
CA LEU A 309 -1.78 9.23 -16.68
C LEU A 309 -2.54 8.29 -17.62
N ARG A 310 -2.41 8.49 -18.92
CA ARG A 310 -3.08 7.67 -19.96
C ARG A 310 -2.24 6.50 -20.42
N ASP A 311 -0.95 6.45 -20.05
CA ASP A 311 -0.11 5.29 -20.33
C ASP A 311 -0.53 4.12 -19.44
N PRO A 312 -0.99 2.97 -20.01
CA PRO A 312 -1.52 1.87 -19.22
C PRO A 312 -0.44 1.04 -18.52
N ASN A 313 0.85 1.27 -18.81
CA ASN A 313 1.92 0.35 -18.48
C ASN A 313 2.50 0.54 -17.06
N ARG A 314 1.75 1.11 -16.15
CA ARG A 314 2.02 1.03 -14.71
C ARG A 314 1.62 -0.36 -14.24
N HIS A 315 2.62 -1.25 -14.07
CA HIS A 315 2.39 -2.65 -13.73
C HIS A 315 2.52 -2.87 -12.23
N THR A 316 1.61 -3.64 -11.64
CA THR A 316 1.73 -4.07 -10.24
C THR A 316 2.93 -4.99 -10.05
N ARG A 317 3.75 -4.70 -9.05
CA ARG A 317 4.96 -5.42 -8.65
C ARG A 317 5.00 -5.64 -7.16
N ALA A 318 5.81 -6.57 -6.70
CA ALA A 318 6.06 -6.79 -5.29
C ALA A 318 7.54 -7.06 -5.01
N GLN A 319 7.96 -6.70 -3.80
CA GLN A 319 9.27 -7.05 -3.26
C GLN A 319 9.21 -7.17 -1.74
N PRO A 320 10.11 -7.95 -1.11
CA PRO A 320 10.19 -8.04 0.33
C PRO A 320 10.70 -6.71 0.90
N ILE A 321 10.27 -6.41 2.12
CA ILE A 321 10.80 -5.30 2.91
C ILE A 321 11.86 -5.87 3.84
N THR A 322 13.06 -5.31 3.82
CA THR A 322 14.06 -5.56 4.83
C THR A 322 13.99 -4.52 5.93
N TRP A 323 14.48 -4.86 7.12
CA TRP A 323 14.39 -3.99 8.28
C TRP A 323 15.77 -3.66 8.82
N ARG A 324 16.03 -2.38 9.02
CA ARG A 324 17.24 -1.90 9.66
C ARG A 324 17.16 -2.11 11.18
N ALA A 325 18.31 -2.11 11.86
CA ALA A 325 18.40 -2.28 13.30
C ALA A 325 17.63 -1.20 14.10
N ASP A 326 17.41 -0.02 13.51
CA ASP A 326 16.63 1.07 14.11
C ASP A 326 15.11 0.91 13.94
N GLY A 327 14.64 -0.20 13.35
CA GLY A 327 13.24 -0.49 13.09
C GLY A 327 12.65 0.26 11.88
N MET A 328 13.50 0.93 11.09
CA MET A 328 13.07 1.58 9.85
C MET A 328 13.13 0.59 8.68
N PRO A 329 12.19 0.68 7.72
CA PRO A 329 12.22 -0.16 6.54
C PRO A 329 13.36 0.22 5.61
N ASP A 330 13.89 -0.77 4.92
CA ASP A 330 14.72 -0.62 3.74
C ASP A 330 13.99 -1.27 2.56
N PHE A 331 13.50 -0.46 1.65
CA PHE A 331 12.80 -0.93 0.46
C PHE A 331 13.77 -1.32 -0.67
N GLY A 332 15.05 -0.96 -0.57
CA GLY A 332 16.03 -1.22 -1.62
C GLY A 332 15.74 -0.45 -2.93
N ALA A 333 16.07 -1.07 -4.06
CA ALA A 333 15.68 -0.62 -5.38
C ALA A 333 14.48 -1.43 -5.91
N PRO A 334 13.64 -0.87 -6.81
CA PRO A 334 12.60 -1.64 -7.44
C PRO A 334 13.23 -2.83 -8.21
N VAL A 335 12.67 -4.03 -8.01
CA VAL A 335 13.23 -5.26 -8.56
C VAL A 335 12.98 -5.38 -10.07
N ALA A 336 13.95 -5.94 -10.81
CA ALA A 336 13.80 -6.26 -12.23
C ALA A 336 12.70 -7.30 -12.49
N ASP A 337 12.25 -7.40 -13.75
CA ASP A 337 11.30 -8.41 -14.24
C ASP A 337 11.90 -9.81 -14.23
#